data_4fdaaf1bf82e4545241042158d368be4
#
_entry.id   4fdaaf1bf82e4545241042158d368be4
#
_cell.length_a   1.000
_cell.length_b   1.000
_cell.length_c   1.000
_cell.angle_alpha   90.00
_cell.angle_beta   90.00
_cell.angle_gamma   90.00
#
_symmetry.space_group_name_H-M   'P 1'
#
loop_
_entity.id
_entity.type
_entity.pdbx_description
1 polymer ?
#
loop_
_entity_poly.entity_id
_entity_poly.type
_entity_poly.pdbx_seq_one_letter_code
_entity_poly.pdbx_strand_id
1 'polypeptide(L)'
;RLVNGMAYVDYGNLKISLNTTDMDEISKELQSILPAAAGDFSLTDILPQAYLDLFANPDIESLVRNMTPIQVQGNTVSLGFRIGNDTVRFSATKKGNILTDFVLDGISISNAKLNASVKLTAMNASRTTVNTNNSGYVKLEDILSYVEPLMNLANGKTIDLTATLMLRGDLNYNQDVHVLLTKNGNSFDASLSANVLGTQIDLKFINQVAYVDVGNLKLKLHTTDINEIMSEIQQIAPIGGDLPDLSELFPQEYIDLITNFNVADMLQSIQSLQVAHNKLTLVVGSGGLRLEAVRRGDELAAFGLYDLSMQNNKVNLYVKINSSGTQQGTLSVDEAAYTDLADLAKFALPIKNTMNSTSFVFDVDLNMQGQTSLAQNARLTVVRKGSATDLELTADVYGNPLSIKWIDNTAYIQYGAIKISADQYTLSDTLEKLLPGAIPSEFTDFMTNMSIDSILNSVQYLKVNDTTASVGVVLGEQTLSLEISRNDEFITSGRLTGLNVGGSQLDVSMHALYMTPEQLPITVNASEYTTTDEAVPTIRAIMNTVNASSYQFDAQIAL
;
A
#
# COMPACT_ATOMS: atom_id res chain seq x y z
N ARG A 1 8.94 43.10 -20.33
CA ARG A 1 9.79 44.31 -20.26
C ARG A 1 11.19 43.93 -20.72
N LEU A 2 11.79 44.77 -21.54
CA LEU A 2 13.18 44.59 -21.98
C LEU A 2 13.99 45.78 -21.52
N VAL A 3 15.02 45.55 -20.70
CA VAL A 3 15.84 46.61 -20.09
C VAL A 3 17.29 46.15 -20.00
N ASN A 4 18.18 46.89 -20.62
CA ASN A 4 19.65 46.65 -20.59
C ASN A 4 20.03 45.19 -20.98
N GLY A 5 19.42 44.65 -22.02
CA GLY A 5 19.68 43.28 -22.45
C GLY A 5 19.02 42.16 -21.64
N MET A 6 18.24 42.51 -20.61
CA MET A 6 17.46 41.57 -19.81
C MET A 6 15.99 41.64 -20.19
N ALA A 7 15.37 40.52 -20.50
CA ALA A 7 13.93 40.39 -20.63
C ALA A 7 13.32 39.93 -19.30
N TYR A 8 12.22 40.57 -18.93
CA TYR A 8 11.45 40.28 -17.72
C TYR A 8 10.04 39.91 -18.13
N VAL A 9 9.63 38.71 -17.77
CA VAL A 9 8.32 38.14 -18.09
C VAL A 9 7.53 37.99 -16.80
N ASP A 10 6.34 38.61 -16.79
CA ASP A 10 5.34 38.42 -15.73
C ASP A 10 4.17 37.63 -16.33
N TYR A 11 3.88 36.46 -15.75
CA TYR A 11 2.71 35.66 -16.09
C TYR A 11 2.02 35.22 -14.81
N GLY A 12 0.95 35.92 -14.46
CA GLY A 12 0.33 35.74 -13.14
C GLY A 12 1.33 36.07 -12.01
N ASN A 13 1.56 35.10 -11.15
CA ASN A 13 2.56 35.21 -10.07
C ASN A 13 3.96 34.75 -10.49
N LEU A 14 4.09 34.14 -11.66
CA LEU A 14 5.36 33.68 -12.20
C LEU A 14 6.16 34.88 -12.73
N LYS A 15 7.34 35.10 -12.22
CA LYS A 15 8.25 36.18 -12.60
C LYS A 15 9.59 35.59 -13.02
N ILE A 16 9.90 35.68 -14.30
CA ILE A 16 11.13 35.14 -14.88
C ILE A 16 11.91 36.26 -15.52
N SER A 17 13.22 36.25 -15.34
CA SER A 17 14.16 37.11 -16.08
C SER A 17 15.07 36.23 -16.92
N LEU A 18 15.40 36.72 -18.11
CA LEU A 18 16.35 36.05 -19.00
C LEU A 18 17.27 37.09 -19.65
N ASN A 19 18.51 36.73 -19.87
CA ASN A 19 19.45 37.52 -20.61
C ASN A 19 19.24 37.30 -22.10
N THR A 20 18.97 38.36 -22.85
CA THR A 20 18.68 38.23 -24.29
C THR A 20 19.92 37.92 -25.15
N THR A 21 21.13 38.02 -24.61
CA THR A 21 22.36 37.58 -25.27
C THR A 21 22.56 36.07 -25.24
N ASP A 22 21.90 35.40 -24.32
CA ASP A 22 22.04 33.95 -24.07
C ASP A 22 20.91 33.14 -24.74
N MET A 23 20.07 33.79 -25.58
CA MET A 23 18.92 33.17 -26.25
C MET A 23 19.28 31.95 -27.08
N ASP A 24 20.44 31.96 -27.74
CA ASP A 24 20.89 30.84 -28.56
C ASP A 24 21.28 29.62 -27.71
N GLU A 25 21.86 29.88 -26.54
CA GLU A 25 22.24 28.83 -25.57
C GLU A 25 20.98 28.24 -24.91
N ILE A 26 20.08 29.09 -24.45
CA ILE A 26 18.77 28.72 -23.90
C ILE A 26 17.95 27.91 -24.91
N SER A 27 17.95 28.33 -26.21
CA SER A 27 17.25 27.62 -27.27
C SER A 27 17.82 26.21 -27.50
N LYS A 28 19.14 26.06 -27.46
CA LYS A 28 19.81 24.75 -27.58
C LYS A 28 19.53 23.85 -26.37
N GLU A 29 19.58 24.41 -25.18
CA GLU A 29 19.23 23.65 -23.95
C GLU A 29 17.77 23.19 -23.99
N LEU A 30 16.82 24.06 -24.32
CA LEU A 30 15.41 23.70 -24.47
C LEU A 30 15.21 22.62 -25.56
N GLN A 31 15.91 22.72 -26.68
CA GLN A 31 15.86 21.71 -27.73
C GLN A 31 16.48 20.37 -27.31
N SER A 32 17.48 20.36 -26.44
CA SER A 32 18.07 19.13 -25.92
C SER A 32 17.16 18.42 -24.94
N ILE A 33 16.27 19.16 -24.27
CA ILE A 33 15.41 18.68 -23.18
C ILE A 33 14.06 18.18 -23.72
N LEU A 34 13.44 18.94 -24.63
CA LEU A 34 12.09 18.66 -25.14
C LEU A 34 11.93 17.26 -25.74
N PRO A 35 12.87 16.70 -26.52
CA PRO A 35 12.73 15.35 -27.05
C PRO A 35 12.82 14.24 -25.98
N ALA A 36 13.51 14.49 -24.88
CA ALA A 36 13.76 13.47 -23.85
C ALA A 36 12.68 13.43 -22.74
N ALA A 37 12.08 14.57 -22.43
CA ALA A 37 11.10 14.69 -21.34
C ALA A 37 9.65 14.51 -21.81
N ALA A 38 9.37 14.68 -23.11
CA ALA A 38 8.01 14.74 -23.62
C ALA A 38 7.59 13.50 -24.46
N GLY A 39 8.37 12.42 -24.46
CA GLY A 39 8.08 11.28 -25.34
C GLY A 39 8.03 11.74 -26.81
N ASP A 40 6.89 11.64 -27.47
CA ASP A 40 6.69 12.07 -28.86
C ASP A 40 6.42 13.59 -29.01
N PHE A 41 6.72 14.43 -27.99
CA PHE A 41 6.50 15.87 -28.08
C PHE A 41 7.49 16.52 -29.05
N SER A 42 6.98 16.96 -30.21
CA SER A 42 7.73 17.67 -31.23
C SER A 42 7.44 19.18 -31.14
N LEU A 43 8.45 20.02 -31.41
CA LEU A 43 8.20 21.46 -31.66
C LEU A 43 7.15 21.68 -32.76
N THR A 44 6.97 20.72 -33.65
CA THR A 44 5.93 20.73 -34.69
C THR A 44 4.52 20.60 -34.08
N ASP A 45 4.36 20.09 -32.85
CA ASP A 45 3.08 20.04 -32.16
C ASP A 45 2.64 21.41 -31.65
N ILE A 46 3.61 22.31 -31.42
CA ILE A 46 3.34 23.71 -31.03
C ILE A 46 3.30 24.61 -32.24
N LEU A 47 4.35 24.55 -33.07
CA LEU A 47 4.50 25.40 -34.28
C LEU A 47 4.53 24.51 -35.53
N PRO A 48 3.72 24.81 -36.56
CA PRO A 48 3.80 24.12 -37.81
C PRO A 48 5.23 24.15 -38.40
N GLN A 49 5.67 23.03 -39.00
CA GLN A 49 7.01 22.87 -39.55
C GLN A 49 7.44 24.06 -40.43
N ALA A 50 6.50 24.62 -41.21
CA ALA A 50 6.75 25.76 -42.08
C ALA A 50 7.25 27.02 -41.34
N TYR A 51 6.87 27.20 -40.06
CA TYR A 51 7.42 28.28 -39.22
C TYR A 51 8.83 27.95 -38.74
N LEU A 52 9.06 26.71 -38.33
CA LEU A 52 10.38 26.26 -37.89
C LEU A 52 11.41 26.36 -39.03
N ASP A 53 11.04 25.97 -40.25
CA ASP A 53 11.87 26.08 -41.42
C ASP A 53 12.21 27.54 -41.75
N LEU A 54 11.23 28.44 -41.56
CA LEU A 54 11.43 29.87 -41.76
C LEU A 54 12.40 30.49 -40.74
N PHE A 55 12.33 30.05 -39.46
CA PHE A 55 13.24 30.52 -38.42
C PHE A 55 14.65 29.94 -38.58
N ALA A 56 14.76 28.67 -38.96
CA ALA A 56 16.05 28.00 -39.13
C ALA A 56 16.83 28.51 -40.38
N ASN A 57 16.12 28.80 -41.48
CA ASN A 57 16.70 29.27 -42.75
C ASN A 57 15.78 30.32 -43.36
N PRO A 58 15.89 31.61 -42.96
CA PRO A 58 15.04 32.67 -43.50
C PRO A 58 15.34 32.94 -44.97
N ASP A 59 14.55 32.33 -45.84
CA ASP A 59 14.60 32.61 -47.29
C ASP A 59 13.76 33.85 -47.61
N ILE A 60 14.43 35.01 -47.65
CA ILE A 60 13.81 36.29 -47.95
C ILE A 60 13.13 36.28 -49.31
N GLU A 61 13.70 35.58 -50.32
CA GLU A 61 13.12 35.48 -51.65
C GLU A 61 11.80 34.72 -51.64
N SER A 62 11.72 33.62 -50.89
CA SER A 62 10.50 32.86 -50.68
C SER A 62 9.44 33.66 -49.91
N LEU A 63 9.84 34.43 -48.91
CA LEU A 63 8.91 35.33 -48.18
C LEU A 63 8.30 36.37 -49.12
N VAL A 64 9.11 37.01 -49.97
CA VAL A 64 8.62 38.03 -50.94
C VAL A 64 7.71 37.39 -51.99
N ARG A 65 7.99 36.17 -52.44
CA ARG A 65 7.11 35.44 -53.39
C ARG A 65 5.76 35.06 -52.78
N ASN A 66 5.72 34.80 -51.50
CA ASN A 66 4.52 34.43 -50.76
C ASN A 66 3.79 35.62 -50.13
N MET A 67 4.23 36.83 -50.40
CA MET A 67 3.63 38.05 -49.89
C MET A 67 2.30 38.34 -50.59
N THR A 68 1.27 38.65 -49.80
CA THR A 68 0.03 39.18 -50.38
C THR A 68 0.22 40.62 -50.84
N PRO A 69 -0.59 41.13 -51.79
CA PRO A 69 -0.51 42.54 -52.19
C PRO A 69 -0.60 43.48 -50.99
N ILE A 70 0.29 44.46 -50.94
CA ILE A 70 0.25 45.49 -49.93
C ILE A 70 -1.06 46.26 -50.08
N GLN A 71 -1.81 46.37 -48.99
CA GLN A 71 -3.04 47.14 -48.95
C GLN A 71 -2.84 48.40 -48.11
N VAL A 72 -3.30 49.51 -48.66
CA VAL A 72 -3.28 50.79 -47.93
C VAL A 72 -4.73 51.25 -47.80
N GLN A 73 -5.21 51.33 -46.56
CA GLN A 73 -6.55 51.74 -46.26
C GLN A 73 -6.53 52.88 -45.25
N GLY A 74 -6.74 54.10 -45.72
CA GLY A 74 -6.59 55.31 -44.89
C GLY A 74 -5.15 55.46 -44.38
N ASN A 75 -4.99 55.36 -43.08
CA ASN A 75 -3.70 55.50 -42.44
C ASN A 75 -3.04 54.14 -42.11
N THR A 76 -3.66 53.03 -42.47
CA THR A 76 -3.13 51.69 -42.18
C THR A 76 -2.59 51.04 -43.41
N VAL A 77 -1.39 50.54 -43.31
CA VAL A 77 -0.73 49.65 -44.29
C VAL A 77 -0.79 48.24 -43.76
N SER A 78 -1.24 47.29 -44.55
CA SER A 78 -1.22 45.88 -44.22
C SER A 78 -0.62 45.05 -45.34
N LEU A 79 0.08 43.99 -44.95
CA LEU A 79 0.64 43.00 -45.82
C LEU A 79 0.50 41.63 -45.17
N GLY A 80 0.33 40.61 -45.93
CA GLY A 80 0.23 39.24 -45.43
C GLY A 80 1.31 38.37 -46.05
N PHE A 81 1.71 37.36 -45.33
CA PHE A 81 2.63 36.33 -45.79
C PHE A 81 1.92 34.97 -45.66
N ARG A 82 2.08 34.12 -46.68
CA ARG A 82 1.71 32.71 -46.58
C ARG A 82 2.86 31.92 -46.01
N ILE A 83 2.62 31.27 -44.89
CA ILE A 83 3.58 30.37 -44.23
C ILE A 83 2.87 29.04 -44.05
N GLY A 84 3.22 28.05 -44.87
CA GLY A 84 2.46 26.80 -44.94
C GLY A 84 1.00 27.05 -45.36
N ASN A 85 0.07 26.62 -44.55
CA ASN A 85 -1.37 26.81 -44.75
C ASN A 85 -1.90 28.11 -44.11
N ASP A 86 -1.08 28.83 -43.37
CA ASP A 86 -1.49 30.04 -42.68
C ASP A 86 -1.26 31.29 -43.49
N THR A 87 -2.07 32.31 -43.27
CA THR A 87 -1.83 33.65 -43.75
C THR A 87 -1.57 34.53 -42.53
N VAL A 88 -0.32 34.84 -42.28
CA VAL A 88 0.09 35.78 -41.21
C VAL A 88 0.00 37.20 -41.78
N ARG A 89 -0.73 38.06 -41.09
CA ARG A 89 -0.95 39.46 -41.49
C ARG A 89 -0.20 40.40 -40.57
N PHE A 90 0.56 41.28 -41.16
CA PHE A 90 1.18 42.42 -40.48
C PHE A 90 0.47 43.70 -40.91
N SER A 91 0.08 44.51 -39.94
CA SER A 91 -0.55 45.82 -40.17
C SER A 91 0.16 46.90 -39.35
N ALA A 92 0.37 48.09 -40.00
CA ALA A 92 0.90 49.24 -39.32
C ALA A 92 0.05 50.46 -39.62
N THR A 93 -0.32 51.20 -38.55
CA THR A 93 -1.13 52.43 -38.69
C THR A 93 -0.28 53.64 -38.40
N LYS A 94 -0.37 54.66 -39.24
CA LYS A 94 0.33 55.93 -39.06
C LYS A 94 -0.58 57.04 -38.52
N LYS A 95 0.00 57.94 -37.74
CA LYS A 95 -0.61 59.20 -37.32
C LYS A 95 0.34 60.32 -37.66
N GLY A 96 0.00 61.10 -38.70
CA GLY A 96 0.96 62.04 -39.30
C GLY A 96 2.13 61.30 -39.97
N ASN A 97 3.34 61.58 -39.58
CA ASN A 97 4.56 60.94 -40.12
C ASN A 97 5.11 59.83 -39.21
N ILE A 98 4.34 59.37 -38.24
CA ILE A 98 4.79 58.39 -37.27
C ILE A 98 3.89 57.14 -37.38
N LEU A 99 4.49 55.95 -37.32
CA LEU A 99 3.76 54.71 -37.13
C LEU A 99 3.39 54.57 -35.64
N THR A 100 2.09 54.36 -35.34
CA THR A 100 1.59 54.37 -33.97
C THR A 100 1.12 52.99 -33.49
N ASP A 101 0.65 52.16 -34.40
CA ASP A 101 0.08 50.85 -34.07
C ASP A 101 0.63 49.80 -35.01
N PHE A 102 1.04 48.69 -34.47
CA PHE A 102 1.51 47.49 -35.20
C PHE A 102 0.67 46.30 -34.76
N VAL A 103 0.15 45.56 -35.68
CA VAL A 103 -0.61 44.34 -35.43
C VAL A 103 -0.04 43.21 -36.26
N LEU A 104 0.18 42.09 -35.59
CA LEU A 104 0.56 40.82 -36.20
C LEU A 104 -0.53 39.82 -35.84
N ASP A 105 -1.19 39.23 -36.81
CA ASP A 105 -2.26 38.28 -36.60
C ASP A 105 -2.13 37.06 -37.50
N GLY A 106 -2.74 35.95 -37.08
CA GLY A 106 -2.86 34.72 -37.83
C GLY A 106 -1.74 33.71 -37.64
N ILE A 107 -0.83 33.88 -36.70
CA ILE A 107 0.18 32.84 -36.39
C ILE A 107 -0.50 31.67 -35.71
N SER A 108 -0.40 30.47 -36.30
CA SER A 108 -0.90 29.24 -35.64
C SER A 108 0.10 28.73 -34.61
N ILE A 109 -0.44 28.47 -33.42
CA ILE A 109 0.28 27.81 -32.32
C ILE A 109 -0.61 26.67 -31.84
N SER A 110 -0.26 25.43 -32.19
CA SER A 110 -1.11 24.27 -31.90
C SER A 110 -2.55 24.50 -32.44
N ASN A 111 -3.56 24.43 -31.63
CA ASN A 111 -4.96 24.63 -31.97
C ASN A 111 -5.44 26.09 -31.81
N ALA A 112 -4.55 27.04 -31.54
CA ALA A 112 -4.85 28.43 -31.28
C ALA A 112 -4.23 29.37 -32.32
N LYS A 113 -4.78 30.58 -32.45
CA LYS A 113 -4.20 31.66 -33.25
C LYS A 113 -3.60 32.72 -32.31
N LEU A 114 -2.32 33.01 -32.49
CA LEU A 114 -1.66 34.11 -31.78
C LEU A 114 -1.83 35.39 -32.59
N ASN A 115 -2.38 36.41 -31.92
CA ASN A 115 -2.46 37.77 -32.43
C ASN A 115 -1.73 38.68 -31.45
N ALA A 116 -0.87 39.52 -31.96
CA ALA A 116 -0.09 40.47 -31.19
C ALA A 116 -0.31 41.89 -31.66
N SER A 117 -0.49 42.84 -30.77
CA SER A 117 -0.58 44.24 -31.11
C SER A 117 0.35 45.08 -30.22
N VAL A 118 1.04 46.04 -30.85
CA VAL A 118 1.93 46.98 -30.19
C VAL A 118 1.48 48.38 -30.55
N LYS A 119 1.22 49.21 -29.55
CA LYS A 119 0.82 50.59 -29.71
C LYS A 119 1.91 51.53 -29.19
N LEU A 120 2.37 52.45 -30.04
CA LEU A 120 3.27 53.50 -29.65
C LEU A 120 2.47 54.55 -28.83
N THR A 121 2.69 54.60 -27.52
CA THR A 121 1.96 55.52 -26.64
C THR A 121 2.62 56.89 -26.51
N ALA A 122 3.94 56.93 -26.69
CA ALA A 122 4.71 58.19 -26.65
C ALA A 122 6.01 58.09 -27.47
N MET A 123 6.41 59.15 -28.08
CA MET A 123 7.69 59.30 -28.77
C MET A 123 8.33 60.63 -28.33
N ASN A 124 9.65 60.61 -28.17
CA ASN A 124 10.41 61.77 -27.65
C ASN A 124 9.95 62.28 -26.27
N ALA A 125 9.29 61.40 -25.49
CA ALA A 125 9.03 61.69 -24.08
C ALA A 125 10.36 61.83 -23.34
N SER A 126 10.44 62.73 -22.36
CA SER A 126 11.56 62.78 -21.44
C SER A 126 11.89 61.40 -20.94
N ARG A 127 13.20 61.02 -20.85
CA ARG A 127 13.62 59.66 -20.45
C ARG A 127 12.81 59.16 -19.28
N THR A 128 11.84 58.36 -19.54
CA THR A 128 11.21 57.51 -18.50
C THR A 128 12.18 56.39 -18.22
N THR A 129 12.82 56.39 -17.08
CA THR A 129 13.51 55.21 -16.60
C THR A 129 12.47 54.15 -16.34
N VAL A 130 12.53 53.06 -17.08
CA VAL A 130 11.78 51.87 -16.72
C VAL A 130 12.35 51.36 -15.40
N ASN A 131 11.67 51.69 -14.31
CA ASN A 131 12.08 51.23 -13.00
C ASN A 131 11.72 49.74 -12.90
N THR A 132 12.71 48.91 -12.98
CA THR A 132 12.57 47.47 -12.73
C THR A 132 12.92 47.23 -11.29
N ASN A 133 11.90 47.01 -10.46
CA ASN A 133 12.15 46.30 -9.21
C ASN A 133 12.45 44.84 -9.62
N ASN A 134 13.72 44.47 -9.58
CA ASN A 134 14.20 43.14 -9.96
C ASN A 134 14.02 42.15 -8.82
N SER A 135 13.55 42.59 -7.66
CA SER A 135 13.24 41.69 -6.55
C SER A 135 12.07 40.76 -6.92
N GLY A 136 12.24 39.47 -6.77
CA GLY A 136 11.22 38.46 -7.03
C GLY A 136 11.23 37.84 -8.43
N TYR A 137 12.15 38.27 -9.33
CA TYR A 137 12.37 37.56 -10.58
C TYR A 137 13.40 36.45 -10.42
N VAL A 138 13.09 35.26 -10.90
CA VAL A 138 14.00 34.12 -10.98
C VAL A 138 14.64 34.12 -12.36
N LYS A 139 15.93 33.91 -12.42
CA LYS A 139 16.62 33.81 -13.69
C LYS A 139 16.25 32.48 -14.37
N LEU A 140 15.96 32.54 -15.67
CA LEU A 140 15.67 31.33 -16.43
C LEU A 140 16.81 30.32 -16.38
N GLU A 141 18.06 30.77 -16.46
CA GLU A 141 19.28 29.95 -16.32
C GLU A 141 19.30 29.17 -15.00
N ASP A 142 18.88 29.80 -13.88
CA ASP A 142 18.83 29.15 -12.57
C ASP A 142 17.79 28.01 -12.57
N ILE A 143 16.67 28.18 -13.29
CA ILE A 143 15.64 27.13 -13.43
C ILE A 143 16.16 25.99 -14.34
N LEU A 144 16.73 26.33 -15.47
CA LEU A 144 17.28 25.39 -16.46
C LEU A 144 18.40 24.55 -15.85
N SER A 145 19.16 25.09 -14.90
CA SER A 145 20.21 24.36 -14.19
C SER A 145 19.73 23.13 -13.41
N TYR A 146 18.39 22.91 -13.26
CA TYR A 146 17.81 21.72 -12.65
C TYR A 146 17.44 20.65 -13.69
N VAL A 147 17.47 20.98 -14.97
CA VAL A 147 16.99 20.06 -16.01
C VAL A 147 17.97 18.93 -16.23
N GLU A 148 19.26 19.21 -16.38
CA GLU A 148 20.28 18.19 -16.50
C GLU A 148 20.30 17.22 -15.31
N PRO A 149 20.30 17.68 -14.04
CA PRO A 149 20.14 16.81 -12.89
C PRO A 149 18.90 15.93 -12.90
N LEU A 150 17.75 16.46 -13.34
CA LEU A 150 16.51 15.69 -13.48
C LEU A 150 16.62 14.63 -14.59
N MET A 151 17.20 15.00 -15.74
CA MET A 151 17.44 14.06 -16.84
C MET A 151 18.41 12.95 -16.45
N ASN A 152 19.48 13.29 -15.72
CA ASN A 152 20.45 12.32 -15.22
C ASN A 152 19.79 11.31 -14.27
N LEU A 153 18.89 11.79 -13.41
CA LEU A 153 18.09 10.92 -12.56
C LEU A 153 17.14 10.04 -13.37
N ALA A 154 16.40 10.61 -14.32
CA ALA A 154 15.45 9.89 -15.18
C ALA A 154 16.13 8.83 -16.07
N ASN A 155 17.36 9.10 -16.50
CA ASN A 155 18.18 8.18 -17.29
C ASN A 155 18.96 7.17 -16.44
N GLY A 156 18.93 7.31 -15.11
CA GLY A 156 19.56 6.38 -14.19
C GLY A 156 19.00 4.97 -14.35
N LYS A 157 19.89 3.97 -14.38
CA LYS A 157 19.49 2.56 -14.42
C LYS A 157 19.28 1.98 -13.05
N THR A 158 19.94 2.53 -12.05
CA THR A 158 19.77 2.18 -10.64
C THR A 158 19.69 3.47 -9.85
N ILE A 159 18.65 3.62 -9.05
CA ILE A 159 18.40 4.81 -8.23
C ILE A 159 18.16 4.35 -6.80
N ASP A 160 19.01 4.81 -5.90
CA ASP A 160 18.92 4.56 -4.45
C ASP A 160 18.40 5.83 -3.76
N LEU A 161 17.30 5.71 -3.04
CA LEU A 161 16.59 6.81 -2.39
C LEU A 161 16.34 6.49 -0.92
N THR A 162 16.26 7.55 -0.11
CA THR A 162 15.60 7.49 1.20
C THR A 162 14.44 8.47 1.19
N ALA A 163 13.22 7.95 1.30
CA ALA A 163 12.01 8.74 1.39
C ALA A 163 11.58 8.86 2.85
N THR A 164 11.32 10.09 3.31
CA THR A 164 10.77 10.37 4.63
C THR A 164 9.34 10.86 4.47
N LEU A 165 8.38 10.07 4.94
CA LEU A 165 6.96 10.43 4.99
C LEU A 165 6.65 11.03 6.36
N MET A 166 6.09 12.23 6.38
CA MET A 166 5.67 12.92 7.60
C MET A 166 4.19 13.29 7.51
N LEU A 167 3.40 12.83 8.46
CA LEU A 167 2.02 13.25 8.68
C LEU A 167 1.98 14.23 9.84
N ARG A 168 1.22 15.32 9.70
CA ARG A 168 1.03 16.35 10.72
C ARG A 168 -0.44 16.76 10.77
N GLY A 169 -1.05 16.70 11.95
CA GLY A 169 -2.46 17.01 12.17
C GLY A 169 -3.06 16.10 13.23
N ASP A 170 -4.19 15.49 12.96
CA ASP A 170 -4.82 14.51 13.85
C ASP A 170 -3.89 13.30 14.07
N LEU A 171 -3.13 12.94 13.04
CA LEU A 171 -2.06 11.95 13.10
C LEU A 171 -0.71 12.66 13.05
N ASN A 172 0.19 12.27 13.98
CA ASN A 172 1.59 12.68 13.93
C ASN A 172 2.45 11.44 13.72
N TYR A 173 2.95 11.28 12.51
CA TYR A 173 3.73 10.12 12.10
C TYR A 173 4.93 10.55 11.28
N ASN A 174 6.06 9.88 11.47
CA ASN A 174 7.27 10.10 10.71
C ASN A 174 7.93 8.75 10.42
N GLN A 175 8.13 8.45 9.14
CA GLN A 175 8.65 7.16 8.69
C GLN A 175 9.65 7.35 7.57
N ASP A 176 10.84 6.79 7.76
CA ASP A 176 11.82 6.65 6.70
C ASP A 176 11.61 5.34 5.95
N VAL A 177 11.68 5.41 4.63
CA VAL A 177 11.58 4.28 3.72
C VAL A 177 12.79 4.33 2.79
N HIS A 178 13.57 3.27 2.78
CA HIS A 178 14.64 3.09 1.80
C HIS A 178 14.04 2.51 0.52
N VAL A 179 14.37 3.10 -0.62
CA VAL A 179 13.84 2.72 -1.93
C VAL A 179 15.00 2.50 -2.90
N LEU A 180 15.05 1.32 -3.49
CA LEU A 180 15.97 1.01 -4.58
C LEU A 180 15.16 0.71 -5.84
N LEU A 181 15.38 1.50 -6.88
CA LEU A 181 14.78 1.30 -8.19
C LEU A 181 15.83 0.80 -9.16
N THR A 182 15.48 -0.19 -9.98
CA THR A 182 16.36 -0.74 -11.01
C THR A 182 15.60 -0.83 -12.31
N LYS A 183 16.12 -0.22 -13.38
CA LYS A 183 15.49 -0.23 -14.70
C LYS A 183 15.59 -1.61 -15.33
N ASN A 184 14.46 -2.16 -15.73
CA ASN A 184 14.36 -3.45 -16.42
C ASN A 184 13.62 -3.25 -17.76
N GLY A 185 14.37 -3.07 -18.85
CA GLY A 185 13.80 -2.70 -20.14
C GLY A 185 13.10 -1.34 -20.08
N ASN A 186 11.80 -1.33 -20.34
CA ASN A 186 10.92 -0.14 -20.22
C ASN A 186 10.20 -0.03 -18.87
N SER A 187 10.43 -0.97 -17.95
CA SER A 187 9.86 -0.98 -16.60
C SER A 187 10.93 -0.79 -15.53
N PHE A 188 10.50 -0.67 -14.28
CA PHE A 188 11.37 -0.63 -13.13
C PHE A 188 11.03 -1.79 -12.20
N ASP A 189 12.07 -2.48 -11.72
CA ASP A 189 11.96 -3.28 -10.52
C ASP A 189 12.24 -2.37 -9.31
N ALA A 190 11.51 -2.58 -8.24
CA ALA A 190 11.59 -1.74 -7.05
C ALA A 190 11.80 -2.58 -5.79
N SER A 191 12.55 -2.02 -4.83
CA SER A 191 12.62 -2.55 -3.47
C SER A 191 12.38 -1.40 -2.49
N LEU A 192 11.44 -1.58 -1.57
CA LEU A 192 11.15 -0.65 -0.48
C LEU A 192 11.42 -1.37 0.84
N SER A 193 12.05 -0.68 1.76
CA SER A 193 12.41 -1.22 3.08
C SER A 193 12.11 -0.17 4.14
N ALA A 194 11.34 -0.55 5.15
CA ALA A 194 10.96 0.34 6.24
C ALA A 194 10.88 -0.42 7.57
N ASN A 195 11.14 0.27 8.68
CA ASN A 195 10.84 -0.26 10.00
C ASN A 195 9.60 0.45 10.55
N VAL A 196 8.49 -0.25 10.61
CA VAL A 196 7.20 0.28 11.07
C VAL A 196 6.91 -0.30 12.44
N LEU A 197 6.86 0.57 13.45
CA LEU A 197 6.58 0.19 14.85
C LEU A 197 7.50 -0.93 15.39
N GLY A 198 8.75 -0.98 14.93
CA GLY A 198 9.72 -2.00 15.34
C GLY A 198 9.74 -3.25 14.46
N THR A 199 8.80 -3.40 13.54
CA THR A 199 8.76 -4.52 12.59
C THR A 199 9.36 -4.09 11.25
N GLN A 200 10.33 -4.86 10.76
CA GLN A 200 10.91 -4.68 9.43
C GLN A 200 9.90 -5.13 8.38
N ILE A 201 9.62 -4.24 7.43
CA ILE A 201 8.77 -4.50 6.27
C ILE A 201 9.61 -4.27 5.02
N ASP A 202 9.75 -5.30 4.20
CA ASP A 202 10.40 -5.23 2.90
C ASP A 202 9.39 -5.55 1.81
N LEU A 203 9.26 -4.66 0.84
CA LEU A 203 8.41 -4.84 -0.33
C LEU A 203 9.30 -4.81 -1.57
N LYS A 204 9.24 -5.83 -2.40
CA LYS A 204 9.91 -5.86 -3.70
C LYS A 204 8.91 -6.03 -4.81
N PHE A 205 9.09 -5.30 -5.87
CA PHE A 205 8.31 -5.43 -7.09
C PHE A 205 9.25 -5.82 -8.23
N ILE A 206 9.14 -7.05 -8.72
CA ILE A 206 10.05 -7.62 -9.72
C ILE A 206 9.21 -8.34 -10.75
N ASN A 207 9.37 -7.98 -12.03
CA ASN A 207 8.66 -8.63 -13.15
C ASN A 207 7.13 -8.74 -12.93
N GLN A 208 6.49 -7.68 -12.46
CA GLN A 208 5.04 -7.62 -12.18
C GLN A 208 4.58 -8.50 -11.00
N VAL A 209 5.49 -8.97 -10.17
CA VAL A 209 5.20 -9.67 -8.93
C VAL A 209 5.61 -8.82 -7.75
N ALA A 210 4.71 -8.60 -6.81
CA ALA A 210 5.00 -7.99 -5.53
C ALA A 210 5.37 -9.06 -4.51
N TYR A 211 6.48 -8.89 -3.83
CA TYR A 211 6.98 -9.73 -2.74
C TYR A 211 6.98 -8.91 -1.46
N VAL A 212 6.35 -9.41 -0.43
CA VAL A 212 6.20 -8.72 0.86
C VAL A 212 6.81 -9.58 1.96
N ASP A 213 7.81 -9.04 2.66
CA ASP A 213 8.38 -9.64 3.85
C ASP A 213 7.95 -8.81 5.07
N VAL A 214 7.28 -9.44 6.04
CA VAL A 214 6.91 -8.83 7.32
C VAL A 214 7.38 -9.78 8.42
N GLY A 215 8.51 -9.48 9.04
CA GLY A 215 9.16 -10.42 9.95
C GLY A 215 9.52 -11.73 9.21
N ASN A 216 8.95 -12.85 9.66
CA ASN A 216 9.14 -14.16 9.01
C ASN A 216 8.07 -14.49 7.97
N LEU A 217 7.03 -13.67 7.86
CA LEU A 217 5.96 -13.86 6.88
C LEU A 217 6.41 -13.36 5.51
N LYS A 218 6.39 -14.24 4.52
CA LYS A 218 6.77 -13.98 3.13
C LYS A 218 5.62 -14.27 2.19
N LEU A 219 5.10 -13.22 1.55
CA LEU A 219 3.96 -13.29 0.65
C LEU A 219 4.37 -12.79 -0.74
N LYS A 220 3.83 -13.39 -1.79
CA LYS A 220 3.92 -12.86 -3.15
C LYS A 220 2.53 -12.69 -3.76
N LEU A 221 2.43 -11.68 -4.63
CA LEU A 221 1.22 -11.31 -5.32
C LEU A 221 1.56 -10.98 -6.77
N HIS A 222 1.00 -11.70 -7.71
CA HIS A 222 1.03 -11.33 -9.12
C HIS A 222 0.03 -10.20 -9.38
N THR A 223 0.43 -9.17 -10.10
CA THR A 223 -0.47 -8.03 -10.39
C THR A 223 -1.67 -8.41 -11.25
N THR A 224 -1.58 -9.52 -11.99
CA THR A 224 -2.68 -10.09 -12.78
C THR A 224 -3.80 -10.66 -11.90
N ASP A 225 -3.48 -11.07 -10.68
CA ASP A 225 -4.38 -11.83 -9.80
C ASP A 225 -5.13 -10.92 -8.81
N ILE A 226 -4.86 -9.61 -8.83
CA ILE A 226 -5.47 -8.64 -7.90
C ILE A 226 -6.99 -8.69 -7.94
N ASN A 227 -7.58 -8.73 -9.13
CA ASN A 227 -9.04 -8.75 -9.28
C ASN A 227 -9.65 -10.06 -8.77
N GLU A 228 -8.97 -11.20 -8.97
CA GLU A 228 -9.40 -12.50 -8.47
C GLU A 228 -9.36 -12.52 -6.94
N ILE A 229 -8.25 -12.11 -6.35
CA ILE A 229 -8.07 -12.00 -4.89
C ILE A 229 -9.10 -11.05 -4.27
N MET A 230 -9.35 -9.89 -4.88
CA MET A 230 -10.37 -8.95 -4.40
C MET A 230 -11.77 -9.57 -4.46
N SER A 231 -12.08 -10.33 -5.51
CA SER A 231 -13.34 -11.06 -5.62
C SER A 231 -13.52 -12.09 -4.50
N GLU A 232 -12.47 -12.85 -4.17
CA GLU A 232 -12.47 -13.84 -3.09
C GLU A 232 -12.64 -13.16 -1.71
N ILE A 233 -11.91 -12.08 -1.46
CA ILE A 233 -12.02 -11.30 -0.22
C ILE A 233 -13.42 -10.71 -0.05
N GLN A 234 -14.03 -10.18 -1.10
CA GLN A 234 -15.40 -9.63 -1.07
C GLN A 234 -16.46 -10.69 -0.74
N GLN A 235 -16.24 -11.96 -1.06
CA GLN A 235 -17.13 -13.04 -0.67
C GLN A 235 -17.14 -13.30 0.84
N ILE A 236 -16.04 -13.01 1.53
CA ILE A 236 -15.88 -13.29 2.98
C ILE A 236 -16.37 -12.12 3.83
N ALA A 237 -15.88 -10.97 3.53
CA ALA A 237 -16.30 -9.72 4.13
C ALA A 237 -16.94 -8.89 3.02
N PRO A 238 -18.24 -8.62 3.06
CA PRO A 238 -18.71 -7.42 2.42
C PRO A 238 -17.98 -6.30 3.19
N ILE A 239 -16.77 -5.97 2.70
CA ILE A 239 -16.13 -4.71 3.06
C ILE A 239 -17.11 -3.70 2.51
N GLY A 240 -18.07 -3.32 3.36
CA GLY A 240 -19.06 -2.31 3.08
C GLY A 240 -18.37 -0.95 3.14
N GLY A 241 -17.57 -0.70 2.17
CA GLY A 241 -16.85 0.49 1.88
C GLY A 241 -16.06 0.18 0.61
N ASP A 242 -16.41 0.85 -0.47
CA ASP A 242 -15.49 1.00 -1.57
C ASP A 242 -14.12 1.35 -0.98
N LEU A 243 -13.04 0.80 -1.56
CA LEU A 243 -11.70 1.35 -1.26
C LEU A 243 -11.86 2.86 -1.32
N PRO A 244 -11.43 3.62 -0.29
CA PRO A 244 -11.67 5.05 -0.25
C PRO A 244 -11.23 5.62 -1.59
N ASP A 245 -12.17 6.25 -2.30
CA ASP A 245 -11.88 6.89 -3.57
C ASP A 245 -10.73 7.88 -3.30
N LEU A 246 -9.71 7.89 -4.14
CA LEU A 246 -8.62 8.84 -4.00
C LEU A 246 -9.14 10.29 -3.86
N SER A 247 -10.31 10.57 -4.45
CA SER A 247 -11.00 11.86 -4.30
C SER A 247 -11.47 12.15 -2.87
N GLU A 248 -11.72 11.13 -2.05
CA GLU A 248 -12.07 11.32 -0.64
C GLU A 248 -10.85 11.60 0.24
N LEU A 249 -9.67 11.17 -0.21
CA LEU A 249 -8.41 11.36 0.51
C LEU A 249 -7.71 12.67 0.14
N PHE A 250 -7.79 13.08 -1.13
CA PHE A 250 -7.07 14.24 -1.65
C PHE A 250 -8.04 15.28 -2.24
N PRO A 251 -7.76 16.60 -2.08
CA PRO A 251 -8.48 17.63 -2.81
C PRO A 251 -8.47 17.37 -4.31
N GLN A 252 -9.61 17.55 -4.97
CA GLN A 252 -9.79 17.28 -6.40
C GLN A 252 -8.75 18.01 -7.27
N GLU A 253 -8.35 19.22 -6.88
CA GLU A 253 -7.33 20.01 -7.59
C GLU A 253 -5.99 19.28 -7.74
N TYR A 254 -5.62 18.41 -6.77
CA TYR A 254 -4.37 17.64 -6.86
C TYR A 254 -4.54 16.40 -7.74
N ILE A 255 -5.71 15.79 -7.71
CA ILE A 255 -6.05 14.66 -8.60
C ILE A 255 -6.04 15.14 -10.04
N ASP A 256 -6.69 16.27 -10.32
CA ASP A 256 -6.72 16.89 -11.65
C ASP A 256 -5.32 17.26 -12.15
N LEU A 257 -4.46 17.76 -11.26
CA LEU A 257 -3.07 18.09 -11.59
C LEU A 257 -2.27 16.84 -12.04
N ILE A 258 -2.57 15.68 -11.49
CA ILE A 258 -1.86 14.42 -11.79
C ILE A 258 -2.47 13.72 -13.01
N THR A 259 -3.81 13.64 -13.07
CA THR A 259 -4.53 12.86 -14.08
C THR A 259 -4.77 13.61 -15.39
N ASN A 260 -4.94 14.95 -15.30
CA ASN A 260 -5.23 15.85 -16.41
C ASN A 260 -4.14 16.90 -16.57
N PHE A 261 -2.86 16.49 -16.53
CA PHE A 261 -1.72 17.40 -16.59
C PHE A 261 -1.81 18.34 -17.80
N ASN A 262 -2.04 19.61 -17.53
CA ASN A 262 -2.04 20.69 -18.52
C ASN A 262 -1.02 21.77 -18.11
N VAL A 263 -0.03 21.99 -18.95
CA VAL A 263 1.04 22.95 -18.68
C VAL A 263 0.49 24.37 -18.43
N ALA A 264 -0.54 24.79 -19.16
CA ALA A 264 -1.12 26.12 -19.00
C ALA A 264 -1.82 26.28 -17.65
N ASP A 265 -2.57 25.26 -17.22
CA ASP A 265 -3.27 25.26 -15.93
C ASP A 265 -2.27 25.19 -14.78
N MET A 266 -1.20 24.40 -14.93
CA MET A 266 -0.11 24.35 -13.96
C MET A 266 0.57 25.72 -13.81
N LEU A 267 0.90 26.38 -14.92
CA LEU A 267 1.52 27.71 -14.89
C LEU A 267 0.61 28.75 -14.24
N GLN A 268 -0.71 28.67 -14.43
CA GLN A 268 -1.68 29.54 -13.76
C GLN A 268 -1.83 29.26 -12.27
N SER A 269 -1.63 28.03 -11.86
CA SER A 269 -1.71 27.61 -10.45
C SER A 269 -0.47 28.00 -9.63
N ILE A 270 0.62 28.45 -10.27
CA ILE A 270 1.83 28.86 -9.58
C ILE A 270 1.57 30.09 -8.71
N GLN A 271 1.80 29.94 -7.40
CA GLN A 271 1.74 31.04 -6.44
C GLN A 271 3.10 31.72 -6.26
N SER A 272 4.16 30.93 -6.23
CA SER A 272 5.52 31.45 -6.17
C SER A 272 6.53 30.46 -6.74
N LEU A 273 7.58 31.02 -7.34
CA LEU A 273 8.76 30.28 -7.79
C LEU A 273 9.98 30.99 -7.22
N GLN A 274 10.88 30.25 -6.61
CA GLN A 274 12.12 30.77 -6.03
C GLN A 274 13.27 29.81 -6.31
N VAL A 275 14.42 30.37 -6.64
CA VAL A 275 15.68 29.64 -6.67
C VAL A 275 16.63 30.32 -5.72
N ALA A 276 17.09 29.62 -4.70
CA ALA A 276 18.01 30.13 -3.71
C ALA A 276 19.13 29.12 -3.47
N HIS A 277 20.35 29.50 -3.77
CA HIS A 277 21.51 28.62 -3.72
C HIS A 277 21.30 27.40 -4.64
N ASN A 278 21.21 26.21 -4.05
CA ASN A 278 21.03 24.97 -4.78
C ASN A 278 19.61 24.39 -4.59
N LYS A 279 18.64 25.23 -4.24
CA LYS A 279 17.27 24.81 -4.00
C LYS A 279 16.29 25.58 -4.87
N LEU A 280 15.51 24.85 -5.66
CA LEU A 280 14.33 25.32 -6.38
C LEU A 280 13.11 25.05 -5.50
N THR A 281 12.29 26.06 -5.29
CA THR A 281 11.02 25.95 -4.56
C THR A 281 9.89 26.47 -5.43
N LEU A 282 8.87 25.66 -5.62
CA LEU A 282 7.66 25.97 -6.36
C LEU A 282 6.45 25.78 -5.45
N VAL A 283 5.59 26.79 -5.33
CA VAL A 283 4.31 26.69 -4.61
C VAL A 283 3.18 26.75 -5.62
N VAL A 284 2.29 25.77 -5.57
CA VAL A 284 1.18 25.61 -6.53
C VAL A 284 -0.16 25.40 -5.82
N GLY A 285 -1.24 25.75 -6.52
CA GLY A 285 -2.61 25.53 -6.07
C GLY A 285 -3.04 26.42 -4.90
N SER A 286 -4.33 26.48 -4.64
CA SER A 286 -4.93 27.27 -3.56
C SER A 286 -4.53 26.74 -2.18
N GLY A 287 -4.26 25.45 -2.06
CA GLY A 287 -3.81 24.77 -0.85
C GLY A 287 -2.35 25.04 -0.47
N GLY A 288 -1.58 25.71 -1.34
CA GLY A 288 -0.18 26.07 -1.09
C GLY A 288 0.76 24.85 -1.11
N LEU A 289 0.48 23.85 -1.96
CA LEU A 289 1.35 22.69 -2.15
C LEU A 289 2.75 23.17 -2.56
N ARG A 290 3.76 22.76 -1.81
CA ARG A 290 5.14 23.20 -2.01
C ARG A 290 5.99 22.04 -2.54
N LEU A 291 6.57 22.25 -3.70
CA LEU A 291 7.53 21.36 -4.35
C LEU A 291 8.94 21.95 -4.18
N GLU A 292 9.88 21.11 -3.79
CA GLU A 292 11.28 21.50 -3.66
C GLU A 292 12.16 20.52 -4.43
N ALA A 293 13.21 21.05 -5.09
CA ALA A 293 14.29 20.27 -5.66
C ALA A 293 15.62 20.84 -5.18
N VAL A 294 16.51 19.97 -4.74
CA VAL A 294 17.84 20.33 -4.25
C VAL A 294 18.89 19.66 -5.11
N ARG A 295 19.81 20.44 -5.69
CA ARG A 295 20.90 19.91 -6.50
C ARG A 295 22.25 19.99 -5.78
N ARG A 296 23.16 19.12 -6.18
CA ARG A 296 24.56 19.11 -5.78
C ARG A 296 25.42 18.95 -7.01
N GLY A 297 25.95 20.09 -7.53
CA GLY A 297 26.56 20.11 -8.87
C GLY A 297 25.53 19.75 -9.94
N ASP A 298 25.85 18.78 -10.76
CA ASP A 298 25.02 18.30 -11.89
C ASP A 298 24.10 17.12 -11.49
N GLU A 299 23.98 16.85 -10.18
CA GLU A 299 23.12 15.80 -9.67
C GLU A 299 21.96 16.39 -8.85
N LEU A 300 20.79 15.76 -8.94
CA LEU A 300 19.70 16.01 -8.02
C LEU A 300 20.01 15.28 -6.72
N ALA A 301 20.09 16.04 -5.62
CA ALA A 301 20.41 15.49 -4.29
C ALA A 301 19.16 15.11 -3.50
N ALA A 302 18.08 15.86 -3.69
CA ALA A 302 16.81 15.61 -3.01
C ALA A 302 15.66 16.30 -3.73
N PHE A 303 14.44 15.79 -3.51
CA PHE A 303 13.21 16.49 -3.82
C PHE A 303 12.22 16.35 -2.65
N GLY A 304 11.29 17.28 -2.55
CA GLY A 304 10.31 17.29 -1.48
C GLY A 304 8.96 17.78 -1.98
N LEU A 305 7.91 17.20 -1.41
CA LEU A 305 6.52 17.61 -1.56
C LEU A 305 6.02 17.91 -0.15
N TYR A 306 5.56 19.12 0.07
CA TYR A 306 5.18 19.59 1.40
C TYR A 306 3.79 20.21 1.37
N ASP A 307 3.15 20.18 2.53
CA ASP A 307 1.86 20.81 2.77
C ASP A 307 0.70 20.21 1.95
N LEU A 308 0.86 18.98 1.42
CA LEU A 308 -0.23 18.27 0.75
C LEU A 308 -1.35 18.02 1.76
N SER A 309 -2.52 18.60 1.51
CA SER A 309 -3.69 18.42 2.38
C SER A 309 -4.32 17.06 2.16
N MET A 310 -4.57 16.33 3.24
CA MET A 310 -5.26 15.05 3.23
C MET A 310 -6.23 15.03 4.43
N GLN A 311 -7.50 15.33 4.20
CA GLN A 311 -8.49 15.53 5.26
C GLN A 311 -7.98 16.55 6.31
N ASN A 312 -7.91 16.19 7.59
CA ASN A 312 -7.42 17.05 8.68
C ASN A 312 -5.89 17.00 8.86
N ASN A 313 -5.17 16.34 7.96
CA ASN A 313 -3.73 16.15 8.05
C ASN A 313 -3.00 16.88 6.93
N LYS A 314 -1.74 17.22 7.18
CA LYS A 314 -0.76 17.63 6.18
C LYS A 314 0.24 16.50 5.95
N VAL A 315 0.43 16.14 4.69
CA VAL A 315 1.40 15.15 4.26
C VAL A 315 2.61 15.87 3.70
N ASN A 316 3.78 15.51 4.20
CA ASN A 316 5.05 15.93 3.66
C ASN A 316 5.84 14.68 3.23
N LEU A 317 6.38 14.72 2.05
CA LEU A 317 7.27 13.69 1.51
C LEU A 317 8.60 14.33 1.16
N TYR A 318 9.65 13.91 1.82
CA TYR A 318 11.02 14.30 1.49
C TYR A 318 11.77 13.08 0.96
N VAL A 319 12.38 13.21 -0.21
CA VAL A 319 13.14 12.14 -0.85
C VAL A 319 14.56 12.59 -1.05
N LYS A 320 15.48 11.93 -0.38
CA LYS A 320 16.91 12.09 -0.56
C LYS A 320 17.41 11.07 -1.59
N ILE A 321 18.16 11.53 -2.57
CA ILE A 321 18.83 10.67 -3.54
C ILE A 321 20.18 10.30 -2.95
N ASN A 322 20.37 9.01 -2.62
CA ASN A 322 21.63 8.52 -2.07
C ASN A 322 22.64 8.32 -3.18
N SER A 323 22.21 7.70 -4.28
CA SER A 323 22.98 7.54 -5.50
C SER A 323 22.09 7.30 -6.71
N SER A 324 22.58 7.66 -7.89
CA SER A 324 22.04 7.23 -9.17
C SER A 324 23.20 6.70 -10.03
N GLY A 325 23.00 5.56 -10.68
CA GLY A 325 24.04 4.89 -11.45
C GLY A 325 23.59 4.52 -12.86
N THR A 326 24.55 4.49 -13.79
CA THR A 326 24.34 4.03 -15.18
C THR A 326 24.48 2.51 -15.32
N GLN A 327 24.98 1.82 -14.28
CA GLN A 327 25.06 0.38 -14.26
C GLN A 327 23.71 -0.21 -13.84
N GLN A 328 23.32 -1.28 -14.53
CA GLN A 328 22.12 -2.01 -14.19
C GLN A 328 22.35 -2.82 -12.93
N GLY A 329 21.59 -2.53 -11.87
CA GLY A 329 21.44 -3.42 -10.72
C GLY A 329 20.50 -4.57 -11.06
N THR A 330 20.52 -5.64 -10.26
CA THR A 330 19.55 -6.73 -10.32
C THR A 330 18.92 -6.91 -8.96
N LEU A 331 17.60 -6.81 -8.89
CA LEU A 331 16.85 -7.26 -7.73
C LEU A 331 16.49 -8.73 -7.94
N SER A 332 16.68 -9.54 -6.91
CA SER A 332 16.32 -10.96 -6.95
C SER A 332 15.66 -11.37 -5.65
N VAL A 333 14.87 -12.43 -5.74
CA VAL A 333 14.21 -13.08 -4.61
C VAL A 333 14.30 -14.61 -4.79
N ASP A 334 14.30 -15.32 -3.70
CA ASP A 334 14.06 -16.77 -3.71
C ASP A 334 12.53 -16.99 -3.69
N GLU A 335 11.94 -17.16 -4.86
CA GLU A 335 10.48 -17.29 -5.02
C GLU A 335 9.89 -18.47 -4.25
N ALA A 336 10.68 -19.52 -4.01
CA ALA A 336 10.25 -20.70 -3.27
C ALA A 336 10.02 -20.41 -1.78
N ALA A 337 10.59 -19.32 -1.27
CA ALA A 337 10.39 -18.88 0.11
C ALA A 337 9.06 -18.13 0.33
N TYR A 338 8.35 -17.77 -0.74
CA TYR A 338 7.15 -16.93 -0.66
C TYR A 338 5.88 -17.74 -0.89
N THR A 339 4.89 -17.49 -0.03
CA THR A 339 3.53 -18.00 -0.19
C THR A 339 2.75 -17.12 -1.16
N ASP A 340 2.09 -17.75 -2.13
CA ASP A 340 1.24 -17.04 -3.08
C ASP A 340 -0.06 -16.58 -2.41
N LEU A 341 -0.36 -15.30 -2.54
CA LEU A 341 -1.56 -14.72 -1.94
C LEU A 341 -2.83 -15.21 -2.63
N ALA A 342 -2.75 -15.54 -3.93
CA ALA A 342 -3.86 -16.15 -4.66
C ALA A 342 -4.21 -17.54 -4.11
N ASP A 343 -3.19 -18.36 -3.76
CA ASP A 343 -3.43 -19.65 -3.12
C ASP A 343 -4.02 -19.49 -1.72
N LEU A 344 -3.59 -18.48 -0.96
CA LEU A 344 -4.17 -18.17 0.35
C LEU A 344 -5.64 -17.72 0.23
N ALA A 345 -5.96 -16.92 -0.77
CA ALA A 345 -7.32 -16.44 -1.02
C ALA A 345 -8.33 -17.58 -1.25
N LYS A 346 -7.90 -18.68 -1.87
CA LYS A 346 -8.73 -19.87 -2.08
C LYS A 346 -9.25 -20.51 -0.77
N PHE A 347 -8.62 -20.22 0.37
CA PHE A 347 -9.10 -20.67 1.69
C PHE A 347 -10.21 -19.80 2.27
N ALA A 348 -10.42 -18.65 1.72
CA ALA A 348 -11.33 -17.65 2.25
C ALA A 348 -12.78 -18.13 2.30
N LEU A 349 -13.33 -18.63 1.18
CA LEU A 349 -14.69 -19.14 1.11
C LEU A 349 -14.86 -20.42 1.96
N PRO A 350 -13.98 -21.43 1.89
CA PRO A 350 -14.04 -22.58 2.78
C PRO A 350 -14.03 -22.23 4.27
N ILE A 351 -13.19 -21.29 4.70
CA ILE A 351 -13.17 -20.80 6.09
C ILE A 351 -14.52 -20.17 6.45
N LYS A 352 -15.03 -19.25 5.61
CA LYS A 352 -16.31 -18.59 5.84
C LYS A 352 -17.46 -19.60 5.95
N ASN A 353 -17.55 -20.54 5.04
CA ASN A 353 -18.60 -21.57 5.05
C ASN A 353 -18.50 -22.45 6.29
N THR A 354 -17.28 -22.86 6.63
CA THR A 354 -17.02 -23.60 7.88
C THR A 354 -17.43 -22.76 9.09
N MET A 355 -17.05 -21.49 9.15
CA MET A 355 -17.45 -20.58 10.24
C MET A 355 -18.96 -20.34 10.30
N ASN A 356 -19.66 -20.36 9.19
CA ASN A 356 -21.12 -20.17 9.13
C ASN A 356 -21.92 -21.46 9.38
N SER A 357 -21.28 -22.64 9.37
CA SER A 357 -21.95 -23.88 9.75
C SER A 357 -22.37 -23.86 11.22
N THR A 358 -23.52 -24.42 11.49
CA THR A 358 -24.09 -24.47 12.85
C THR A 358 -23.64 -25.73 13.59
N SER A 359 -23.53 -26.86 12.89
CA SER A 359 -23.11 -28.12 13.48
C SER A 359 -21.97 -28.75 12.67
N PHE A 360 -21.03 -29.33 13.41
CA PHE A 360 -19.84 -29.99 12.89
C PHE A 360 -19.68 -31.33 13.57
N VAL A 361 -19.28 -32.35 12.80
CA VAL A 361 -18.87 -33.64 13.33
C VAL A 361 -17.49 -33.97 12.76
N PHE A 362 -16.54 -34.20 13.66
CA PHE A 362 -15.16 -34.55 13.33
C PHE A 362 -14.76 -35.88 13.93
N ASP A 363 -14.02 -36.69 13.17
CA ASP A 363 -13.15 -37.69 13.77
C ASP A 363 -11.85 -36.98 14.23
N VAL A 364 -11.42 -37.26 15.45
CA VAL A 364 -10.27 -36.64 16.10
C VAL A 364 -9.29 -37.73 16.50
N ASP A 365 -8.04 -37.61 16.05
CA ASP A 365 -6.95 -38.47 16.45
C ASP A 365 -6.03 -37.68 17.40
N LEU A 366 -5.85 -38.20 18.59
CA LEU A 366 -4.95 -37.71 19.62
C LEU A 366 -3.76 -38.66 19.71
N ASN A 367 -2.55 -38.13 19.51
CA ASN A 367 -1.32 -38.89 19.66
C ASN A 367 -0.38 -38.18 20.59
N MET A 368 -0.11 -38.78 21.74
CA MET A 368 0.82 -38.29 22.74
C MET A 368 2.03 -39.21 22.83
N GLN A 369 3.23 -38.66 22.77
CA GLN A 369 4.48 -39.39 22.84
C GLN A 369 5.45 -38.71 23.80
N GLY A 370 6.09 -39.48 24.69
CA GLY A 370 7.06 -38.96 25.64
C GLY A 370 7.01 -39.69 26.98
N GLN A 371 6.87 -38.94 28.09
CA GLN A 371 6.73 -39.53 29.41
C GLN A 371 5.42 -40.33 29.52
N THR A 372 4.38 -39.89 28.79
CA THR A 372 3.14 -40.61 28.60
C THR A 372 2.97 -40.92 27.13
N SER A 373 2.55 -42.14 26.82
CA SER A 373 2.22 -42.53 25.44
C SER A 373 0.75 -42.87 25.36
N LEU A 374 0.01 -42.19 24.49
CA LEU A 374 -1.41 -42.39 24.26
C LEU A 374 -1.70 -42.20 22.78
N ALA A 375 -2.38 -43.14 22.17
CA ALA A 375 -2.97 -43.02 20.85
C ALA A 375 -4.48 -43.27 21.00
N GLN A 376 -5.29 -42.25 20.74
CA GLN A 376 -6.73 -42.31 20.98
C GLN A 376 -7.51 -41.67 19.83
N ASN A 377 -8.50 -42.38 19.33
CA ASN A 377 -9.46 -41.84 18.38
C ASN A 377 -10.72 -41.42 19.14
N ALA A 378 -11.25 -40.29 18.75
CA ALA A 378 -12.45 -39.71 19.33
C ALA A 378 -13.35 -39.15 18.22
N ARG A 379 -14.61 -38.94 18.55
CA ARG A 379 -15.55 -38.20 17.70
C ARG A 379 -15.95 -36.93 18.43
N LEU A 380 -15.79 -35.79 17.79
CA LEU A 380 -16.19 -34.50 18.29
C LEU A 380 -17.38 -33.94 17.52
N THR A 381 -18.48 -33.68 18.22
CA THR A 381 -19.63 -32.94 17.69
C THR A 381 -19.64 -31.56 18.31
N VAL A 382 -19.76 -30.52 17.47
CA VAL A 382 -19.83 -29.11 17.86
C VAL A 382 -21.15 -28.54 17.34
N VAL A 383 -21.93 -27.90 18.21
CA VAL A 383 -23.20 -27.27 17.82
C VAL A 383 -23.23 -25.84 18.34
N ARG A 384 -23.33 -24.88 17.43
CA ARG A 384 -23.45 -23.46 17.78
C ARG A 384 -24.91 -23.07 18.01
N LYS A 385 -25.14 -22.35 19.12
CA LYS A 385 -26.45 -21.82 19.51
C LYS A 385 -26.34 -20.32 19.77
N GLY A 386 -26.29 -19.52 18.71
CA GLY A 386 -26.02 -18.10 18.82
C GLY A 386 -24.60 -17.83 19.36
N SER A 387 -24.49 -17.23 20.55
CA SER A 387 -23.21 -16.98 21.24
C SER A 387 -22.72 -18.18 22.06
N ALA A 388 -23.56 -19.21 22.28
CA ALA A 388 -23.20 -20.41 23.03
C ALA A 388 -22.77 -21.53 22.06
N THR A 389 -22.00 -22.48 22.58
CA THR A 389 -21.55 -23.65 21.83
C THR A 389 -21.71 -24.89 22.70
N ASP A 390 -22.44 -25.86 22.21
CA ASP A 390 -22.48 -27.19 22.81
C ASP A 390 -21.46 -28.10 22.14
N LEU A 391 -20.84 -28.97 22.93
CA LEU A 391 -19.83 -29.92 22.46
C LEU A 391 -20.17 -31.32 22.94
N GLU A 392 -19.87 -32.34 22.13
CA GLU A 392 -19.87 -33.73 22.56
C GLU A 392 -18.61 -34.41 22.01
N LEU A 393 -17.77 -34.94 22.91
CA LEU A 393 -16.62 -35.75 22.62
C LEU A 393 -16.95 -37.22 23.04
N THR A 394 -16.82 -38.14 22.11
CA THR A 394 -16.97 -39.59 22.39
C THR A 394 -15.70 -40.32 22.00
N ALA A 395 -15.25 -41.24 22.85
CA ALA A 395 -14.07 -42.07 22.60
C ALA A 395 -14.22 -43.43 23.27
N ASP A 396 -13.41 -44.40 22.87
CA ASP A 396 -13.19 -45.61 23.64
C ASP A 396 -11.82 -45.54 24.30
N VAL A 397 -11.79 -45.51 25.62
CA VAL A 397 -10.55 -45.40 26.37
C VAL A 397 -10.35 -46.68 27.16
N TYR A 398 -9.34 -47.46 26.80
CA TYR A 398 -9.05 -48.75 27.41
C TYR A 398 -10.26 -49.74 27.41
N GLY A 399 -11.06 -49.75 26.36
CA GLY A 399 -12.24 -50.57 26.23
C GLY A 399 -13.47 -50.10 27.00
N ASN A 400 -13.43 -48.88 27.54
CA ASN A 400 -14.56 -48.25 28.20
C ASN A 400 -15.02 -46.99 27.41
N PRO A 401 -16.33 -46.86 27.17
CA PRO A 401 -16.84 -45.66 26.49
C PRO A 401 -16.65 -44.43 27.36
N LEU A 402 -16.01 -43.41 26.81
CA LEU A 402 -15.91 -42.06 27.31
C LEU A 402 -16.86 -41.15 26.54
N SER A 403 -17.68 -40.39 27.19
CA SER A 403 -18.47 -39.32 26.61
C SER A 403 -18.32 -38.06 27.48
N ILE A 404 -17.93 -36.96 26.87
CA ILE A 404 -17.85 -35.65 27.50
C ILE A 404 -18.79 -34.72 26.73
N LYS A 405 -19.81 -34.20 27.37
CA LYS A 405 -20.73 -33.23 26.80
C LYS A 405 -20.60 -31.91 27.51
N TRP A 406 -20.53 -30.83 26.74
CA TRP A 406 -20.59 -29.47 27.26
C TRP A 406 -21.89 -28.85 26.76
N ILE A 407 -22.82 -28.60 27.65
CA ILE A 407 -24.15 -28.08 27.32
C ILE A 407 -24.49 -26.98 28.34
N ASP A 408 -24.86 -25.80 27.88
CA ASP A 408 -25.28 -24.65 28.72
C ASP A 408 -24.30 -24.38 29.86
N ASN A 409 -22.99 -24.31 29.58
CA ASN A 409 -21.88 -24.09 30.52
C ASN A 409 -21.69 -25.20 31.60
N THR A 410 -22.27 -26.36 31.36
CA THR A 410 -22.11 -27.53 32.23
C THR A 410 -21.45 -28.68 31.49
N ALA A 411 -20.37 -29.22 32.04
CA ALA A 411 -19.73 -30.44 31.58
C ALA A 411 -20.43 -31.67 32.15
N TYR A 412 -20.76 -32.62 31.33
CA TYR A 412 -21.27 -33.94 31.66
C TYR A 412 -20.28 -34.99 31.19
N ILE A 413 -19.62 -35.65 32.15
CA ILE A 413 -18.55 -36.62 31.86
C ILE A 413 -19.07 -38.00 32.22
N GLN A 414 -19.05 -38.91 31.26
CA GLN A 414 -19.34 -40.32 31.48
C GLN A 414 -18.11 -41.17 31.06
N TYR A 415 -17.65 -42.00 31.97
CA TYR A 415 -16.62 -43.02 31.71
C TYR A 415 -17.07 -44.36 32.25
N GLY A 416 -17.42 -45.26 31.37
CA GLY A 416 -18.08 -46.49 31.76
C GLY A 416 -19.38 -46.24 32.53
N ALA A 417 -19.46 -46.72 33.79
CA ALA A 417 -20.61 -46.52 34.66
C ALA A 417 -20.53 -45.18 35.49
N ILE A 418 -19.42 -44.47 35.48
CA ILE A 418 -19.23 -43.24 36.22
C ILE A 418 -19.82 -42.07 35.44
N LYS A 419 -20.75 -41.33 36.05
CA LYS A 419 -21.38 -40.14 35.46
C LYS A 419 -21.25 -38.95 36.41
N ILE A 420 -20.52 -37.93 36.00
CA ILE A 420 -20.25 -36.73 36.82
C ILE A 420 -20.61 -35.49 36.02
N SER A 421 -21.22 -34.51 36.68
CA SER A 421 -21.43 -33.16 36.10
C SER A 421 -20.69 -32.10 36.88
N ALA A 422 -20.17 -31.10 36.18
CA ALA A 422 -19.45 -29.95 36.75
C ALA A 422 -19.81 -28.67 36.00
N ASP A 423 -20.03 -27.58 36.71
CA ASP A 423 -20.08 -26.28 36.05
C ASP A 423 -18.69 -25.83 35.61
N GLN A 424 -18.64 -24.78 34.77
CA GLN A 424 -17.39 -24.26 34.20
C GLN A 424 -16.34 -23.90 35.25
N TYR A 425 -16.74 -23.29 36.35
CA TYR A 425 -15.81 -22.82 37.39
C TYR A 425 -15.25 -23.99 38.19
N THR A 426 -16.12 -24.92 38.58
CA THR A 426 -15.74 -26.13 39.32
C THR A 426 -14.86 -27.06 38.45
N LEU A 427 -15.13 -27.15 37.15
CA LEU A 427 -14.31 -27.93 36.23
C LEU A 427 -12.90 -27.37 36.09
N SER A 428 -12.77 -26.05 35.89
CA SER A 428 -11.47 -25.35 35.76
C SER A 428 -10.63 -25.53 37.04
N ASP A 429 -11.22 -25.27 38.22
CA ASP A 429 -10.55 -25.44 39.51
C ASP A 429 -10.16 -26.92 39.79
N THR A 430 -10.98 -27.85 39.33
CA THR A 430 -10.71 -29.29 39.49
C THR A 430 -9.62 -29.76 38.55
N LEU A 431 -9.62 -29.31 37.29
CA LEU A 431 -8.56 -29.63 36.32
C LEU A 431 -7.22 -29.08 36.76
N GLU A 432 -7.16 -27.83 37.25
CA GLU A 432 -5.93 -27.22 37.73
C GLU A 432 -5.37 -27.97 38.97
N LYS A 433 -6.24 -28.45 39.84
CA LYS A 433 -5.84 -29.25 41.00
C LYS A 433 -5.43 -30.68 40.69
N LEU A 434 -6.04 -31.31 39.67
CA LEU A 434 -5.75 -32.67 39.26
C LEU A 434 -4.58 -32.78 38.28
N LEU A 435 -4.40 -31.78 37.44
CA LEU A 435 -3.41 -31.72 36.35
C LEU A 435 -2.71 -30.34 36.36
N PRO A 436 -1.97 -29.98 37.40
CA PRO A 436 -1.31 -28.70 37.49
C PRO A 436 -0.32 -28.54 36.32
N GLY A 437 -0.45 -27.45 35.58
CA GLY A 437 0.39 -27.16 34.40
C GLY A 437 0.07 -27.99 33.15
N ALA A 438 -1.13 -28.57 33.06
CA ALA A 438 -1.57 -29.30 31.87
C ALA A 438 -1.67 -28.40 30.64
N ILE A 439 -1.99 -27.12 30.81
CA ILE A 439 -1.97 -26.11 29.76
C ILE A 439 -0.77 -25.22 30.03
N PRO A 440 0.20 -25.14 29.11
CA PRO A 440 1.33 -24.20 29.24
C PRO A 440 0.85 -22.78 29.42
N SER A 441 1.45 -22.04 30.38
CA SER A 441 1.11 -20.62 30.63
C SER A 441 1.28 -19.76 29.38
N GLU A 442 2.29 -20.05 28.56
CA GLU A 442 2.59 -19.36 27.31
C GLU A 442 1.43 -19.48 26.31
N PHE A 443 0.75 -20.61 26.28
CA PHE A 443 -0.44 -20.80 25.43
C PHE A 443 -1.63 -19.96 25.95
N THR A 444 -1.84 -19.95 27.25
CA THR A 444 -2.89 -19.15 27.89
C THR A 444 -2.62 -17.66 27.70
N ASP A 445 -1.39 -17.22 27.88
CA ASP A 445 -0.95 -15.83 27.69
C ASP A 445 -1.10 -15.40 26.24
N PHE A 446 -0.71 -16.24 25.28
CA PHE A 446 -0.91 -15.98 23.86
C PHE A 446 -2.39 -15.80 23.51
N MET A 447 -3.27 -16.70 23.97
CA MET A 447 -4.71 -16.62 23.69
C MET A 447 -5.38 -15.41 24.35
N THR A 448 -4.88 -14.97 25.50
CA THR A 448 -5.46 -13.85 26.26
C THR A 448 -4.97 -12.49 25.75
N ASN A 449 -3.73 -12.43 25.26
CA ASN A 449 -3.05 -11.20 24.84
C ASN A 449 -2.81 -11.17 23.31
N MET A 450 -3.64 -11.85 22.53
CA MET A 450 -3.50 -11.96 21.09
C MET A 450 -3.64 -10.58 20.44
N SER A 451 -2.55 -10.07 19.85
CA SER A 451 -2.51 -8.87 19.01
C SER A 451 -1.96 -9.23 17.63
N ILE A 452 -2.22 -8.40 16.64
CA ILE A 452 -1.66 -8.59 15.28
C ILE A 452 -0.14 -8.67 15.34
N ASP A 453 0.50 -7.80 16.13
CA ASP A 453 1.95 -7.79 16.29
C ASP A 453 2.48 -9.05 16.94
N SER A 454 1.80 -9.58 17.98
CA SER A 454 2.20 -10.82 18.65
C SER A 454 2.06 -12.03 17.71
N ILE A 455 1.02 -12.05 16.87
CA ILE A 455 0.84 -13.09 15.86
C ILE A 455 1.97 -13.01 14.81
N LEU A 456 2.20 -11.84 14.21
CA LEU A 456 3.23 -11.66 13.18
C LEU A 456 4.62 -12.02 13.68
N ASN A 457 4.95 -11.65 14.93
CA ASN A 457 6.24 -11.95 15.54
C ASN A 457 6.40 -13.44 15.91
N SER A 458 5.30 -14.15 16.16
CA SER A 458 5.32 -15.57 16.51
C SER A 458 5.33 -16.48 15.28
N VAL A 459 4.90 -16.02 14.10
CA VAL A 459 4.91 -16.81 12.87
C VAL A 459 6.34 -17.09 12.42
N GLN A 460 6.67 -18.37 12.25
CA GLN A 460 7.95 -18.81 11.68
C GLN A 460 7.88 -19.05 10.18
N TYR A 461 6.77 -19.60 9.73
CA TYR A 461 6.51 -19.85 8.31
C TYR A 461 5.00 -19.88 8.04
N LEU A 462 4.65 -19.55 6.82
CA LEU A 462 3.34 -19.81 6.21
C LEU A 462 3.60 -20.51 4.88
N LYS A 463 2.97 -21.67 4.67
CA LYS A 463 3.03 -22.42 3.42
C LYS A 463 1.62 -22.75 2.98
N VAL A 464 1.30 -22.44 1.75
CA VAL A 464 -0.02 -22.68 1.18
C VAL A 464 0.15 -23.31 -0.18
N ASN A 465 -0.72 -24.25 -0.49
CA ASN A 465 -0.94 -24.78 -1.82
C ASN A 465 -2.45 -24.85 -2.09
N ASP A 466 -2.86 -25.40 -3.21
CA ASP A 466 -4.27 -25.42 -3.63
C ASP A 466 -5.22 -26.00 -2.58
N THR A 467 -4.78 -26.96 -1.76
CA THR A 467 -5.66 -27.71 -0.85
C THR A 467 -5.24 -27.65 0.60
N THR A 468 -4.02 -27.27 0.90
CA THR A 468 -3.49 -27.22 2.28
C THR A 468 -2.84 -25.89 2.59
N ALA A 469 -3.05 -25.42 3.81
CA ALA A 469 -2.34 -24.27 4.39
C ALA A 469 -1.74 -24.70 5.72
N SER A 470 -0.47 -24.37 5.94
CA SER A 470 0.22 -24.66 7.19
C SER A 470 0.95 -23.42 7.70
N VAL A 471 0.83 -23.16 8.99
CA VAL A 471 1.51 -22.09 9.70
C VAL A 471 2.30 -22.66 10.87
N GLY A 472 3.57 -22.26 10.96
CA GLY A 472 4.39 -22.54 12.13
C GLY A 472 4.38 -21.31 13.07
N VAL A 473 4.16 -21.54 14.35
CA VAL A 473 4.08 -20.49 15.37
C VAL A 473 4.99 -20.84 16.55
N VAL A 474 5.78 -19.88 17.02
CA VAL A 474 6.60 -20.02 18.22
C VAL A 474 5.86 -19.48 19.42
N LEU A 475 5.66 -20.33 20.43
CA LEU A 475 5.08 -19.95 21.72
C LEU A 475 6.06 -20.33 22.83
N GLY A 476 6.74 -19.32 23.39
CA GLY A 476 7.84 -19.58 24.34
C GLY A 476 8.97 -20.38 23.69
N GLU A 477 9.30 -21.54 24.25
CA GLU A 477 10.30 -22.46 23.73
C GLU A 477 9.73 -23.51 22.74
N GLN A 478 8.41 -23.50 22.51
CA GLN A 478 7.72 -24.48 21.68
C GLN A 478 7.48 -23.92 20.27
N THR A 479 7.63 -24.79 19.28
CA THR A 479 7.20 -24.53 17.91
C THR A 479 5.97 -25.37 17.61
N LEU A 480 4.84 -24.71 17.41
CA LEU A 480 3.58 -25.34 17.00
C LEU A 480 3.44 -25.25 15.48
N SER A 481 2.94 -26.30 14.88
CA SER A 481 2.52 -26.29 13.48
C SER A 481 1.01 -26.54 13.41
N LEU A 482 0.28 -25.61 12.80
CA LEU A 482 -1.12 -25.76 12.48
C LEU A 482 -1.25 -25.96 10.96
N GLU A 483 -1.85 -27.06 10.55
CA GLU A 483 -2.17 -27.35 9.15
C GLU A 483 -3.68 -27.49 8.99
N ILE A 484 -4.24 -26.88 7.96
CA ILE A 484 -5.64 -27.07 7.56
C ILE A 484 -5.71 -27.55 6.12
N SER A 485 -6.67 -28.42 5.83
CA SER A 485 -6.99 -28.82 4.45
C SER A 485 -8.40 -28.38 4.09
N ARG A 486 -8.62 -28.13 2.80
CA ARG A 486 -9.90 -27.69 2.27
C ARG A 486 -10.35 -28.53 1.06
N ASN A 487 -11.64 -28.52 0.80
CA ASN A 487 -12.20 -28.67 -0.54
C ASN A 487 -12.70 -27.30 -1.03
N ASP A 488 -13.45 -27.25 -2.12
CA ASP A 488 -13.94 -25.99 -2.68
C ASP A 488 -14.97 -25.27 -1.78
N GLU A 489 -15.59 -25.98 -0.84
CA GLU A 489 -16.69 -25.46 -0.02
C GLU A 489 -16.31 -25.28 1.46
N PHE A 490 -15.51 -26.19 2.03
CA PHE A 490 -15.28 -26.26 3.48
C PHE A 490 -13.84 -26.62 3.84
N ILE A 491 -13.46 -26.31 5.08
CA ILE A 491 -12.26 -26.87 5.71
C ILE A 491 -12.57 -28.33 6.08
N THR A 492 -11.81 -29.25 5.52
CA THR A 492 -12.04 -30.68 5.65
C THR A 492 -11.21 -31.35 6.73
N SER A 493 -10.08 -30.76 7.08
CA SER A 493 -9.24 -31.25 8.17
C SER A 493 -8.43 -30.15 8.83
N GLY A 494 -8.03 -30.39 10.08
CA GLY A 494 -7.08 -29.59 10.83
C GLY A 494 -6.10 -30.50 11.56
N ARG A 495 -4.82 -30.10 11.64
CA ARG A 495 -3.79 -30.80 12.39
C ARG A 495 -2.95 -29.80 13.17
N LEU A 496 -2.81 -30.04 14.47
CA LEU A 496 -1.92 -29.33 15.36
C LEU A 496 -0.82 -30.28 15.81
N THR A 497 0.43 -29.87 15.66
CA THR A 497 1.59 -30.65 16.09
C THR A 497 2.56 -29.80 16.90
N GLY A 498 3.36 -30.45 17.73
CA GLY A 498 4.43 -29.78 18.48
C GLY A 498 4.01 -29.25 19.85
N LEU A 499 2.78 -29.48 20.30
CA LEU A 499 2.34 -29.07 21.63
C LEU A 499 2.94 -29.99 22.70
N ASN A 500 3.72 -29.45 23.62
CA ASN A 500 4.28 -30.20 24.74
C ASN A 500 3.38 -30.05 25.97
N VAL A 501 2.90 -31.17 26.50
CA VAL A 501 2.06 -31.27 27.69
C VAL A 501 2.71 -32.19 28.68
N GLY A 502 3.19 -31.69 29.80
CA GLY A 502 3.76 -32.50 30.87
C GLY A 502 4.94 -33.36 30.44
N GLY A 503 5.82 -32.85 29.59
CA GLY A 503 7.00 -33.57 29.08
C GLY A 503 6.69 -34.61 27.99
N SER A 504 5.49 -34.59 27.45
CA SER A 504 5.08 -35.40 26.29
C SER A 504 4.60 -34.50 25.16
N GLN A 505 4.95 -34.84 23.93
CA GLN A 505 4.45 -34.14 22.74
C GLN A 505 3.06 -34.64 22.39
N LEU A 506 2.12 -33.71 22.22
CA LEU A 506 0.74 -33.97 21.82
C LEU A 506 0.54 -33.48 20.38
N ASP A 507 0.15 -34.39 19.50
CA ASP A 507 -0.32 -34.12 18.16
C ASP A 507 -1.83 -34.37 18.10
N VAL A 508 -2.57 -33.46 17.51
CA VAL A 508 -4.03 -33.53 17.34
C VAL A 508 -4.35 -33.39 15.86
N SER A 509 -5.09 -34.35 15.29
CA SER A 509 -5.67 -34.20 13.97
C SER A 509 -7.16 -34.35 14.01
N MET A 510 -7.86 -33.56 13.18
CA MET A 510 -9.31 -33.55 13.05
C MET A 510 -9.70 -33.70 11.59
N HIS A 511 -10.62 -34.59 11.33
CA HIS A 511 -11.21 -34.86 10.00
C HIS A 511 -12.70 -34.56 10.05
N ALA A 512 -13.16 -33.65 9.21
CA ALA A 512 -14.58 -33.34 9.11
C ALA A 512 -15.34 -34.51 8.45
N LEU A 513 -16.28 -35.08 9.16
CA LEU A 513 -17.22 -36.06 8.64
C LEU A 513 -18.47 -35.40 8.08
N TYR A 514 -18.93 -34.34 8.75
CA TYR A 514 -20.19 -33.71 8.41
C TYR A 514 -20.20 -32.25 8.92
N MET A 515 -20.73 -31.34 8.09
CA MET A 515 -21.01 -29.95 8.44
C MET A 515 -22.38 -29.57 7.91
N THR A 516 -23.15 -28.83 8.69
CA THR A 516 -24.51 -28.42 8.30
C THR A 516 -24.90 -27.10 8.95
N PRO A 517 -25.75 -26.29 8.29
CA PRO A 517 -26.37 -25.14 8.92
C PRO A 517 -27.46 -25.53 9.94
N GLU A 518 -27.88 -26.82 9.98
CA GLU A 518 -28.87 -27.30 10.94
C GLU A 518 -28.22 -27.57 12.29
N GLN A 519 -28.97 -27.34 13.37
CA GLN A 519 -28.52 -27.69 14.73
C GLN A 519 -28.74 -29.19 14.99
N LEU A 520 -27.64 -29.92 15.16
CA LEU A 520 -27.69 -31.28 15.64
C LEU A 520 -28.02 -31.31 17.14
N PRO A 521 -28.91 -32.18 17.62
CA PRO A 521 -29.24 -32.22 19.04
C PRO A 521 -28.13 -32.92 19.84
N ILE A 522 -27.49 -32.19 20.75
CA ILE A 522 -26.70 -32.78 21.82
C ILE A 522 -27.59 -32.76 23.08
N THR A 523 -27.95 -33.96 23.55
CA THR A 523 -28.87 -34.11 24.70
C THR A 523 -28.22 -34.87 25.82
N VAL A 524 -28.66 -34.57 27.05
CA VAL A 524 -28.23 -35.26 28.27
C VAL A 524 -29.42 -35.42 29.23
N ASN A 525 -29.47 -36.52 29.95
CA ASN A 525 -30.37 -36.66 31.08
C ASN A 525 -29.59 -36.30 32.35
N ALA A 526 -29.66 -35.03 32.74
CA ALA A 526 -28.87 -34.47 33.86
C ALA A 526 -29.11 -35.22 35.20
N SER A 527 -30.29 -35.85 35.37
CA SER A 527 -30.61 -36.58 36.63
C SER A 527 -29.81 -37.88 36.81
N GLU A 528 -29.09 -38.31 35.75
CA GLU A 528 -28.21 -39.48 35.85
C GLU A 528 -26.79 -39.16 36.27
N TYR A 529 -26.47 -37.86 36.40
CA TYR A 529 -25.13 -37.41 36.73
C TYR A 529 -25.04 -36.88 38.16
N THR A 530 -24.02 -37.32 38.89
CA THR A 530 -23.67 -36.80 40.21
C THR A 530 -22.86 -35.51 40.08
N THR A 531 -23.21 -34.47 40.81
CA THR A 531 -22.45 -33.23 40.75
C THR A 531 -21.05 -33.41 41.36
N THR A 532 -20.07 -32.65 40.86
CA THR A 532 -18.70 -32.66 41.43
C THR A 532 -18.70 -32.31 42.91
N ASP A 533 -19.59 -31.42 43.39
CA ASP A 533 -19.71 -31.03 44.77
C ASP A 533 -20.10 -32.21 45.66
N GLU A 534 -20.87 -33.16 45.15
CA GLU A 534 -21.25 -34.39 45.84
C GLU A 534 -20.19 -35.49 45.66
N ALA A 535 -19.58 -35.61 44.48
CA ALA A 535 -18.65 -36.68 44.14
C ALA A 535 -17.24 -36.47 44.73
N VAL A 536 -16.69 -35.25 44.67
CA VAL A 536 -15.30 -34.95 45.08
C VAL A 536 -15.04 -35.27 46.56
N PRO A 537 -15.91 -34.91 47.52
CA PRO A 537 -15.71 -35.31 48.91
C PRO A 537 -15.66 -36.82 49.09
N THR A 538 -16.52 -37.56 48.37
CA THR A 538 -16.58 -39.03 48.40
C THR A 538 -15.33 -39.65 47.77
N ILE A 539 -14.90 -39.19 46.63
CA ILE A 539 -13.67 -39.64 45.97
C ILE A 539 -12.45 -39.37 46.85
N ARG A 540 -12.36 -38.16 47.43
CA ARG A 540 -11.28 -37.81 48.35
C ARG A 540 -11.27 -38.70 49.60
N ALA A 541 -12.43 -39.02 50.16
CA ALA A 541 -12.52 -39.95 51.27
C ALA A 541 -12.05 -41.35 50.88
N ILE A 542 -12.42 -41.84 49.68
CA ILE A 542 -11.95 -43.12 49.16
C ILE A 542 -10.41 -43.08 48.97
N MET A 543 -9.87 -42.06 48.31
CA MET A 543 -8.42 -41.93 48.11
C MET A 543 -7.66 -41.85 49.43
N ASN A 544 -8.11 -41.06 50.38
CA ASN A 544 -7.51 -40.98 51.70
C ASN A 544 -7.53 -42.33 52.41
N THR A 545 -8.63 -43.09 52.22
CA THR A 545 -8.75 -44.44 52.79
C THR A 545 -7.78 -45.40 52.09
N VAL A 546 -7.74 -45.40 50.76
CA VAL A 546 -6.83 -46.31 49.99
C VAL A 546 -5.36 -46.02 50.25
N ASN A 547 -4.99 -44.75 50.42
CA ASN A 547 -3.60 -44.32 50.69
C ASN A 547 -3.20 -44.38 52.18
N ALA A 548 -4.10 -44.82 53.09
CA ALA A 548 -3.76 -44.99 54.49
C ALA A 548 -2.74 -46.12 54.68
N SER A 549 -1.74 -45.89 55.50
CA SER A 549 -0.68 -46.87 55.77
C SER A 549 -1.11 -48.07 56.62
N SER A 550 -2.31 -48.01 57.18
CA SER A 550 -2.89 -49.09 57.97
C SER A 550 -4.42 -48.97 58.07
N TYR A 551 -5.12 -50.11 58.14
CA TYR A 551 -6.57 -50.19 58.23
C TYR A 551 -6.97 -51.06 59.40
N GLN A 552 -8.02 -50.64 60.06
CA GLN A 552 -8.71 -51.48 61.04
C GLN A 552 -10.20 -51.48 60.67
N PHE A 553 -10.79 -52.65 60.50
CA PHE A 553 -12.20 -52.82 60.11
C PHE A 553 -12.94 -53.67 61.14
N ASP A 554 -14.11 -53.25 61.53
CA ASP A 554 -15.09 -54.10 62.17
C ASP A 554 -16.10 -54.54 61.11
N ALA A 555 -16.19 -55.85 60.83
CA ALA A 555 -17.09 -56.39 59.84
C ALA A 555 -18.23 -57.18 60.52
N GLN A 556 -19.48 -56.81 60.22
CA GLN A 556 -20.67 -57.62 60.55
C GLN A 556 -21.16 -58.33 59.32
N ILE A 557 -21.26 -59.66 59.36
CA ILE A 557 -21.81 -60.48 58.28
C ILE A 557 -23.13 -61.04 58.76
N ALA A 558 -24.25 -60.67 58.16
CA ALA A 558 -25.54 -61.25 58.32
C ALA A 558 -25.81 -62.23 57.14
N LEU A 559 -26.09 -63.48 57.42
CA LEU A 559 -26.50 -64.47 56.47
C LEU A 559 -28.02 -64.56 56.41
#